data_65071a03cc296782a814468a25084aae
#
_entry.id   65071a03cc296782a814468a25084aae
#
_cell.length_a   1.000
_cell.length_b   1.000
_cell.length_c   1.000
_cell.angle_alpha   90.00
_cell.angle_beta   90.00
_cell.angle_gamma   90.00
#
_symmetry.space_group_name_H-M   'P 1'
#
loop_
_entity.id
_entity.type
_entity.pdbx_description
1 polymer ?
#
loop_
_entity_poly.entity_id
_entity_poly.type
_entity_poly.pdbx_seq_one_letter_code
_entity_poly.pdbx_strand_id
1 'polypeptide(L)'
;MIVAIDGPAGTGKSTIAHLVAERLGFLHVNSGNYYRTIAVWALEHAIDYHDTAKLVASLKAITITYSEQKVLLNGTDITHKLHTDAVDAIVAQISAIKEIRLYVNEQLRMLAVDHDIVMEGRDITTVVFPNAEVKIYLDASPDARALRRYNQGTSTMSLDEIKNAIIARDTIDKNKEFGSLTVAPDAYYIDTSYLTIDEVYEKVYNKIQLQGKHMDKEVVMNDSNPFEETIQTQLQEAYLRNLDTVTEGTLVEGKVVQVTSDSVFVDVGTKSEGRIDIKEFTTLPKVGDTVTVLLLKKESRNGESIISKQK
;
A
#
# COMPACT_ATOMS: atom_id res chain seq x y z
N MET A 1 10.22 -8.04 -4.32
CA MET A 1 9.62 -6.90 -5.06
C MET A 1 9.76 -5.61 -4.26
N ILE A 2 10.10 -4.51 -4.92
CA ILE A 2 10.19 -3.19 -4.31
C ILE A 2 9.13 -2.28 -4.93
N VAL A 3 8.21 -1.79 -4.08
CA VAL A 3 7.24 -0.74 -4.43
C VAL A 3 7.72 0.56 -3.81
N ALA A 4 8.16 1.49 -4.64
CA ALA A 4 8.68 2.80 -4.22
C ALA A 4 7.62 3.88 -4.43
N ILE A 5 7.32 4.67 -3.37
CA ILE A 5 6.28 5.71 -3.42
C ILE A 5 6.90 7.04 -2.98
N ASP A 6 7.00 7.99 -3.90
CA ASP A 6 7.46 9.35 -3.61
C ASP A 6 6.34 10.39 -3.71
N GLY A 7 6.62 11.57 -3.21
CA GLY A 7 5.72 12.72 -3.31
C GLY A 7 5.87 13.70 -2.15
N PRO A 8 5.31 14.91 -2.23
CA PRO A 8 5.41 15.92 -1.20
C PRO A 8 4.65 15.55 0.08
N ALA A 9 4.85 16.32 1.15
CA ALA A 9 4.17 16.10 2.42
C ALA A 9 2.64 16.26 2.29
N GLY A 10 1.85 15.38 2.95
CA GLY A 10 0.39 15.50 3.00
C GLY A 10 -0.36 14.97 1.77
N THR A 11 0.29 14.24 0.86
CA THR A 11 -0.35 13.62 -0.32
C THR A 11 -1.01 12.27 -0.04
N GLY A 12 -0.90 11.74 1.19
CA GLY A 12 -1.49 10.46 1.57
C GLY A 12 -0.57 9.25 1.42
N LYS A 13 0.73 9.45 1.10
CA LYS A 13 1.68 8.33 0.90
C LYS A 13 1.69 7.30 2.01
N SER A 14 1.79 7.73 3.26
CA SER A 14 1.90 6.82 4.41
C SER A 14 0.65 5.96 4.57
N THR A 15 -0.53 6.54 4.36
CA THR A 15 -1.80 5.81 4.39
C THR A 15 -1.86 4.77 3.28
N ILE A 16 -1.57 5.17 2.04
CA ILE A 16 -1.61 4.29 0.87
C ILE A 16 -0.54 3.21 0.95
N ALA A 17 0.70 3.56 1.33
CA ALA A 17 1.80 2.61 1.48
C ALA A 17 1.47 1.54 2.54
N HIS A 18 0.88 1.95 3.67
CA HIS A 18 0.45 1.03 4.72
C HIS A 18 -0.63 0.07 4.22
N LEU A 19 -1.72 0.58 3.64
CA LEU A 19 -2.83 -0.24 3.14
C LEU A 19 -2.37 -1.25 2.07
N VAL A 20 -1.51 -0.80 1.15
CA VAL A 20 -0.97 -1.65 0.09
C VAL A 20 -0.04 -2.72 0.67
N ALA A 21 0.86 -2.35 1.59
CA ALA A 21 1.77 -3.29 2.23
C ALA A 21 1.02 -4.36 3.03
N GLU A 22 0.01 -3.97 3.80
CA GLU A 22 -0.87 -4.88 4.54
C GLU A 22 -1.57 -5.87 3.61
N ARG A 23 -2.12 -5.37 2.49
CA ARG A 23 -2.83 -6.21 1.51
C ARG A 23 -1.93 -7.22 0.81
N LEU A 24 -0.66 -6.84 0.55
CA LEU A 24 0.31 -7.67 -0.15
C LEU A 24 1.13 -8.56 0.80
N GLY A 25 1.07 -8.34 2.11
CA GLY A 25 1.95 -8.98 3.08
C GLY A 25 3.40 -8.49 2.99
N PHE A 26 3.62 -7.27 2.50
CA PHE A 26 4.93 -6.65 2.34
C PHE A 26 5.32 -5.83 3.57
N LEU A 27 6.62 -5.62 3.75
CA LEU A 27 7.12 -4.74 4.79
C LEU A 27 6.85 -3.27 4.41
N HIS A 28 6.09 -2.53 5.25
CA HIS A 28 5.92 -1.08 5.08
C HIS A 28 7.06 -0.32 5.75
N VAL A 29 7.72 0.56 4.99
CA VAL A 29 8.81 1.39 5.51
C VAL A 29 8.60 2.87 5.14
N ASN A 30 8.49 3.71 6.16
CA ASN A 30 8.56 5.16 5.99
C ASN A 30 10.02 5.61 6.16
N SER A 31 10.67 5.97 5.06
CA SER A 31 12.07 6.42 5.08
C SER A 31 12.29 7.66 5.94
N GLY A 32 11.28 8.50 6.10
CA GLY A 32 11.33 9.66 6.97
C GLY A 32 11.58 9.31 8.43
N ASN A 33 11.20 8.12 8.88
CA ASN A 33 11.42 7.69 10.25
C ASN A 33 12.91 7.50 10.57
N TYR A 34 13.74 7.15 9.59
CA TYR A 34 15.21 7.09 9.81
C TYR A 34 15.79 8.47 10.16
N TYR A 35 15.43 9.49 9.40
CA TYR A 35 15.87 10.86 9.68
C TYR A 35 15.31 11.38 11.00
N ARG A 36 14.07 11.03 11.34
CA ARG A 36 13.45 11.37 12.62
C ARG A 36 14.12 10.66 13.79
N THR A 37 14.54 9.40 13.61
CA THR A 37 15.31 8.67 14.61
C THR A 37 16.66 9.34 14.88
N ILE A 38 17.35 9.81 13.84
CA ILE A 38 18.60 10.55 13.99
C ILE A 38 18.35 11.90 14.69
N ALA A 39 17.21 12.56 14.42
CA ALA A 39 16.81 13.77 15.14
C ALA A 39 16.52 13.50 16.62
N VAL A 40 15.80 12.42 16.96
CA VAL A 40 15.60 12.00 18.36
C VAL A 40 16.94 11.76 19.05
N TRP A 41 17.85 11.04 18.39
CA TRP A 41 19.19 10.78 18.90
C TRP A 41 19.95 12.07 19.20
N ALA A 42 19.95 13.03 18.27
CA ALA A 42 20.61 14.32 18.43
C ALA A 42 20.06 15.10 19.64
N LEU A 43 18.73 15.12 19.79
CA LEU A 43 18.06 15.79 20.92
C LEU A 43 18.40 15.13 22.26
N GLU A 44 18.33 13.80 22.34
CA GLU A 44 18.59 13.05 23.58
C GLU A 44 20.05 13.14 24.04
N HIS A 45 20.98 13.31 23.09
CA HIS A 45 22.42 13.40 23.39
C HIS A 45 22.97 14.85 23.37
N ALA A 46 22.09 15.84 23.29
CA ALA A 46 22.42 17.25 23.18
C ALA A 46 23.51 17.54 22.10
N ILE A 47 23.33 16.87 20.92
CA ILE A 47 24.19 17.11 19.77
C ILE A 47 23.57 18.27 18.98
N ASP A 48 24.34 19.33 18.79
CA ASP A 48 23.93 20.41 17.89
C ASP A 48 23.89 19.88 16.46
N TYR A 49 22.72 19.92 15.85
CA TYR A 49 22.52 19.42 14.47
C TYR A 49 23.23 20.31 13.42
N HIS A 50 23.70 21.51 13.79
CA HIS A 50 24.55 22.33 12.94
C HIS A 50 26.01 21.85 12.97
N ASP A 51 26.45 21.12 14.02
CA ASP A 51 27.74 20.43 14.04
C ASP A 51 27.62 19.09 13.26
N THR A 52 27.66 19.23 11.94
CA THR A 52 27.55 18.10 11.00
C THR A 52 28.58 17.01 11.30
N ALA A 53 29.83 17.39 11.62
CA ALA A 53 30.88 16.41 11.86
C ALA A 53 30.59 15.56 13.10
N LYS A 54 30.14 16.17 14.19
CA LYS A 54 29.78 15.48 15.43
C LYS A 54 28.54 14.60 15.22
N LEU A 55 27.54 15.12 14.51
CA LEU A 55 26.30 14.35 14.21
C LEU A 55 26.61 13.13 13.35
N VAL A 56 27.39 13.28 12.29
CA VAL A 56 27.79 12.15 11.41
C VAL A 56 28.65 11.13 12.18
N ALA A 57 29.58 11.59 13.01
CA ALA A 57 30.40 10.70 13.84
C ALA A 57 29.54 9.86 14.82
N SER A 58 28.42 10.42 15.28
CA SER A 58 27.49 9.72 16.20
C SER A 58 26.69 8.58 15.54
N LEU A 59 26.58 8.54 14.21
CA LEU A 59 25.83 7.48 13.49
C LEU A 59 26.36 6.08 13.78
N LYS A 60 27.64 5.94 14.15
CA LYS A 60 28.24 4.65 14.51
C LYS A 60 27.63 4.02 15.77
N ALA A 61 26.98 4.84 16.61
CA ALA A 61 26.34 4.41 17.84
C ALA A 61 24.82 4.17 17.65
N ILE A 62 24.31 4.34 16.44
CA ILE A 62 22.89 4.23 16.12
C ILE A 62 22.63 2.91 15.41
N THR A 63 21.71 2.10 15.98
CA THR A 63 21.10 0.96 15.30
C THR A 63 19.61 1.22 15.19
N ILE A 64 19.09 1.26 13.97
CA ILE A 64 17.67 1.49 13.69
C ILE A 64 17.07 0.20 13.17
N THR A 65 16.03 -0.30 13.84
CA THR A 65 15.32 -1.49 13.40
C THR A 65 13.81 -1.24 13.35
N TYR A 66 13.13 -1.93 12.41
CA TYR A 66 11.68 -1.96 12.31
C TYR A 66 11.17 -3.31 12.83
N SER A 67 10.19 -3.28 13.73
CA SER A 67 9.53 -4.48 14.24
C SER A 67 8.06 -4.18 14.52
N GLU A 68 7.14 -4.93 13.93
CA GLU A 68 5.70 -4.83 14.18
C GLU A 68 5.16 -3.38 14.12
N GLN A 69 5.53 -2.64 13.07
CA GLN A 69 5.20 -1.21 12.88
C GLN A 69 5.85 -0.25 13.88
N LYS A 70 6.78 -0.72 14.71
CA LYS A 70 7.55 0.08 15.63
C LYS A 70 8.91 0.44 15.06
N VAL A 71 9.41 1.58 15.47
CA VAL A 71 10.79 2.02 15.18
C VAL A 71 11.59 1.92 16.47
N LEU A 72 12.63 1.09 16.43
CA LEU A 72 13.51 0.88 17.56
C LEU A 72 14.84 1.58 17.33
N LEU A 73 15.27 2.36 18.31
CA LEU A 73 16.60 2.94 18.38
C LEU A 73 17.41 2.18 19.44
N ASN A 74 18.47 1.52 19.03
CA ASN A 74 19.28 0.68 19.91
C ASN A 74 18.44 -0.29 20.77
N GLY A 75 17.40 -0.89 20.16
CA GLY A 75 16.48 -1.81 20.81
C GLY A 75 15.36 -1.17 21.63
N THR A 76 15.35 0.15 21.78
CA THR A 76 14.30 0.88 22.52
C THR A 76 13.24 1.42 21.57
N ASP A 77 11.95 1.18 21.83
CA ASP A 77 10.82 1.71 21.06
C ASP A 77 10.74 3.24 21.23
N ILE A 78 10.96 3.95 20.15
CA ILE A 78 10.90 5.42 20.09
C ILE A 78 9.78 5.93 19.18
N THR A 79 8.87 5.07 18.74
CA THR A 79 7.83 5.40 17.77
C THR A 79 7.03 6.64 18.18
N HIS A 80 6.70 6.75 19.48
CA HIS A 80 5.97 7.90 20.04
C HIS A 80 6.74 9.22 20.03
N LYS A 81 8.09 9.20 19.88
CA LYS A 81 8.95 10.39 19.84
C LYS A 81 9.15 10.96 18.44
N LEU A 82 8.89 10.16 17.40
CA LEU A 82 9.24 10.51 16.01
C LEU A 82 8.48 11.74 15.47
N HIS A 83 7.30 12.04 16.00
CA HIS A 83 6.42 13.10 15.50
C HIS A 83 6.18 14.21 16.53
N THR A 84 7.16 14.46 17.39
CA THR A 84 7.14 15.60 18.31
C THR A 84 7.56 16.90 17.62
N ASP A 85 7.08 18.04 18.11
CA ASP A 85 7.44 19.36 17.57
C ASP A 85 8.96 19.61 17.55
N ALA A 86 9.68 19.14 18.57
CA ALA A 86 11.13 19.23 18.63
C ALA A 86 11.82 18.46 17.48
N VAL A 87 11.36 17.27 17.15
CA VAL A 87 11.86 16.49 16.02
C VAL A 87 11.48 17.15 14.70
N ASP A 88 10.24 17.61 14.56
CA ASP A 88 9.75 18.28 13.35
C ASP A 88 10.56 19.56 13.03
N ALA A 89 11.01 20.28 14.07
CA ALA A 89 11.79 21.50 13.91
C ALA A 89 13.17 21.28 13.26
N ILE A 90 13.80 20.12 13.46
CA ILE A 90 15.21 19.89 13.03
C ILE A 90 15.36 18.83 11.94
N VAL A 91 14.36 17.96 11.73
CA VAL A 91 14.48 16.83 10.80
C VAL A 91 14.74 17.26 9.35
N ALA A 92 14.24 18.41 8.93
CA ALA A 92 14.45 18.91 7.58
C ALA A 92 15.94 19.23 7.32
N GLN A 93 16.61 19.88 8.27
CA GLN A 93 18.04 20.21 8.23
C GLN A 93 18.89 18.94 8.27
N ILE A 94 18.58 18.01 9.19
CA ILE A 94 19.28 16.72 9.30
C ILE A 94 19.16 15.93 7.99
N SER A 95 17.97 15.89 7.40
CA SER A 95 17.73 15.18 6.13
C SER A 95 18.37 15.85 4.91
N ALA A 96 18.90 17.06 5.03
CA ALA A 96 19.65 17.73 3.97
C ALA A 96 21.15 17.40 3.99
N ILE A 97 21.68 16.85 5.08
CA ILE A 97 23.09 16.49 5.23
C ILE A 97 23.39 15.26 4.38
N LYS A 98 24.31 15.41 3.41
CA LYS A 98 24.65 14.37 2.42
C LYS A 98 25.11 13.05 3.06
N GLU A 99 26.00 13.13 4.05
CA GLU A 99 26.57 11.97 4.74
C GLU A 99 25.49 11.17 5.49
N ILE A 100 24.53 11.87 6.09
CA ILE A 100 23.38 11.24 6.75
C ILE A 100 22.51 10.55 5.72
N ARG A 101 22.27 11.18 4.56
CA ARG A 101 21.49 10.56 3.50
C ARG A 101 22.16 9.30 2.95
N LEU A 102 23.46 9.32 2.75
CA LEU A 102 24.20 8.14 2.30
C LEU A 102 24.07 6.99 3.29
N TYR A 103 24.25 7.27 4.59
CA TYR A 103 24.04 6.30 5.66
C TYR A 103 22.61 5.74 5.65
N VAL A 104 21.60 6.62 5.63
CA VAL A 104 20.18 6.19 5.63
C VAL A 104 19.84 5.37 4.38
N ASN A 105 20.31 5.78 3.20
CA ASN A 105 20.06 5.05 1.96
C ASN A 105 20.65 3.64 1.99
N GLU A 106 21.81 3.46 2.60
CA GLU A 106 22.42 2.14 2.80
C GLU A 106 21.55 1.26 3.71
N GLN A 107 21.12 1.80 4.86
CA GLN A 107 20.23 1.08 5.78
C GLN A 107 18.91 0.69 5.13
N LEU A 108 18.30 1.59 4.33
CA LEU A 108 17.05 1.33 3.62
C LEU A 108 17.22 0.22 2.55
N ARG A 109 18.35 0.21 1.84
CA ARG A 109 18.63 -0.84 0.85
C ARG A 109 18.85 -2.21 1.49
N MET A 110 19.47 -2.26 2.66
CA MET A 110 19.66 -3.51 3.40
C MET A 110 18.33 -4.16 3.78
N LEU A 111 17.29 -3.39 4.09
CA LEU A 111 15.96 -3.92 4.38
C LEU A 111 15.32 -4.66 3.20
N ALA A 112 15.62 -4.24 1.98
CA ALA A 112 15.04 -4.82 0.77
C ALA A 112 15.73 -6.12 0.30
N VAL A 113 16.83 -6.53 0.94
CA VAL A 113 17.55 -7.76 0.55
C VAL A 113 16.72 -9.00 0.85
N ASP A 114 16.07 -9.01 2.02
CA ASP A 114 15.36 -10.20 2.52
C ASP A 114 13.84 -10.04 2.55
N HIS A 115 13.30 -8.91 2.05
CA HIS A 115 11.88 -8.60 2.16
C HIS A 115 11.33 -8.00 0.87
N ASP A 116 10.12 -8.39 0.52
CA ASP A 116 9.26 -7.59 -0.34
C ASP A 116 8.82 -6.35 0.44
N ILE A 117 8.93 -5.16 -0.18
CA ILE A 117 8.83 -3.91 0.56
C ILE A 117 7.98 -2.87 -0.16
N VAL A 118 7.14 -2.15 0.60
CA VAL A 118 6.54 -0.89 0.18
C VAL A 118 7.24 0.24 0.94
N MET A 119 8.05 1.01 0.24
CA MET A 119 8.80 2.11 0.84
C MET A 119 8.31 3.46 0.34
N GLU A 120 8.07 4.37 1.27
CA GLU A 120 7.68 5.74 0.97
C GLU A 120 8.74 6.77 1.35
N GLY A 121 8.80 7.85 0.58
CA GLY A 121 9.74 8.94 0.86
C GLY A 121 9.62 10.15 -0.05
N ARG A 122 10.80 10.67 -0.46
CA ARG A 122 10.96 11.84 -1.35
C ARG A 122 11.81 11.53 -2.58
N ASP A 123 12.71 10.59 -2.46
CA ASP A 123 13.71 10.21 -3.45
C ASP A 123 13.91 8.70 -3.51
N ILE A 124 12.89 7.95 -3.11
CA ILE A 124 12.95 6.48 -3.13
C ILE A 124 13.03 5.99 -4.57
N THR A 125 12.21 6.54 -5.45
CA THR A 125 12.12 6.17 -6.88
C THR A 125 13.31 6.62 -7.72
N THR A 126 14.11 7.59 -7.22
CA THR A 126 15.18 8.24 -7.98
C THR A 126 16.57 7.94 -7.44
N VAL A 127 16.73 7.80 -6.11
CA VAL A 127 18.04 7.64 -5.44
C VAL A 127 18.15 6.34 -4.68
N VAL A 128 17.16 6.00 -3.84
CA VAL A 128 17.25 4.81 -2.98
C VAL A 128 17.09 3.54 -3.80
N PHE A 129 16.01 3.44 -4.59
CA PHE A 129 15.68 2.33 -5.47
C PHE A 129 15.37 2.80 -6.89
N PRO A 130 16.37 3.28 -7.64
CA PRO A 130 16.15 3.76 -9.02
C PRO A 130 15.69 2.65 -9.98
N ASN A 131 15.84 1.39 -9.57
CA ASN A 131 15.41 0.21 -10.33
C ASN A 131 14.26 -0.54 -9.64
N ALA A 132 13.48 0.14 -8.78
CA ALA A 132 12.30 -0.47 -8.17
C ALA A 132 11.33 -0.96 -9.24
N GLU A 133 10.75 -2.15 -9.04
CA GLU A 133 9.82 -2.77 -9.98
C GLU A 133 8.54 -1.93 -10.15
N VAL A 134 8.12 -1.25 -9.10
CA VAL A 134 6.98 -0.33 -9.15
C VAL A 134 7.38 1.01 -8.56
N LYS A 135 7.26 2.06 -9.38
CA LYS A 135 7.50 3.43 -8.96
C LYS A 135 6.22 4.24 -9.07
N ILE A 136 5.88 4.91 -7.98
CA ILE A 136 4.67 5.71 -7.86
C ILE A 136 5.04 7.09 -7.34
N TYR A 137 4.44 8.11 -7.92
CA TYR A 137 4.53 9.47 -7.42
C TYR A 137 3.14 9.98 -7.10
N LEU A 138 2.89 10.24 -5.81
CA LEU A 138 1.64 10.83 -5.33
C LEU A 138 1.82 12.33 -5.16
N ASP A 139 1.05 13.11 -5.92
CA ASP A 139 1.00 14.56 -5.79
C ASP A 139 -0.36 15.03 -5.26
N ALA A 140 -0.42 16.25 -4.79
CA ALA A 140 -1.66 16.98 -4.52
C ALA A 140 -1.36 18.48 -4.42
N SER A 141 -2.35 19.32 -4.75
CA SER A 141 -2.23 20.76 -4.61
C SER A 141 -1.93 21.17 -3.15
N PRO A 142 -1.18 22.26 -2.93
CA PRO A 142 -0.92 22.76 -1.57
C PRO A 142 -2.20 23.01 -0.77
N ASP A 143 -3.28 23.44 -1.44
CA ASP A 143 -4.59 23.69 -0.82
C ASP A 143 -5.20 22.39 -0.31
N ALA A 144 -5.24 21.33 -1.13
CA ALA A 144 -5.77 20.04 -0.73
C ALA A 144 -5.00 19.44 0.46
N ARG A 145 -3.66 19.55 0.44
CA ARG A 145 -2.78 19.05 1.50
C ARG A 145 -2.93 19.86 2.81
N ALA A 146 -3.07 21.18 2.69
CA ALA A 146 -3.33 22.05 3.83
C ALA A 146 -4.67 21.73 4.48
N LEU A 147 -5.72 21.57 3.67
CA LEU A 147 -7.05 21.21 4.16
C LEU A 147 -7.05 19.85 4.86
N ARG A 148 -6.40 18.83 4.29
CA ARG A 148 -6.23 17.51 4.91
C ARG A 148 -5.57 17.63 6.28
N ARG A 149 -4.46 18.37 6.37
CA ARG A 149 -3.73 18.55 7.63
C ARG A 149 -4.51 19.37 8.66
N TYR A 150 -5.24 20.37 8.23
CA TYR A 150 -6.13 21.15 9.09
C TYR A 150 -7.24 20.28 9.69
N ASN A 151 -7.88 19.44 8.87
CA ASN A 151 -8.94 18.54 9.30
C ASN A 151 -8.48 17.42 10.24
N GLN A 152 -7.18 17.11 10.28
CA GLN A 152 -6.59 16.17 11.25
C GLN A 152 -6.60 16.72 12.68
N GLY A 153 -6.76 18.04 12.87
CA GLY A 153 -6.91 18.66 14.19
C GLY A 153 -5.66 18.58 15.08
N THR A 154 -4.49 18.22 14.52
CA THR A 154 -3.24 18.05 15.27
C THR A 154 -2.41 19.33 15.37
N SER A 155 -2.81 20.40 14.69
CA SER A 155 -2.11 21.69 14.65
C SER A 155 -3.00 22.81 15.16
N THR A 156 -2.41 23.77 15.90
CA THR A 156 -3.06 25.01 16.32
C THR A 156 -2.98 26.12 15.26
N MET A 157 -2.31 25.86 14.14
CA MET A 157 -2.09 26.81 13.05
C MET A 157 -3.37 26.99 12.23
N SER A 158 -3.57 28.19 11.68
CA SER A 158 -4.60 28.45 10.68
C SER A 158 -4.34 27.70 9.37
N LEU A 159 -5.36 27.57 8.53
CA LEU A 159 -5.24 26.91 7.23
C LEU A 159 -4.17 27.56 6.35
N ASP A 160 -4.09 28.90 6.34
CA ASP A 160 -3.10 29.64 5.56
C ASP A 160 -1.68 29.45 6.08
N GLU A 161 -1.49 29.40 7.39
CA GLU A 161 -0.19 29.11 8.00
C GLU A 161 0.27 27.69 7.65
N ILE A 162 -0.63 26.71 7.72
CA ILE A 162 -0.34 25.32 7.31
C ILE A 162 0.03 25.27 5.83
N LYS A 163 -0.71 25.98 4.95
CA LYS A 163 -0.42 26.03 3.52
C LYS A 163 0.96 26.62 3.24
N ASN A 164 1.29 27.75 3.88
CA ASN A 164 2.58 28.39 3.73
C ASN A 164 3.73 27.49 4.22
N ALA A 165 3.54 26.81 5.35
CA ALA A 165 4.53 25.84 5.85
C ALA A 165 4.74 24.66 4.88
N ILE A 166 3.67 24.16 4.25
CA ILE A 166 3.74 23.11 3.22
C ILE A 166 4.53 23.60 2.01
N ILE A 167 4.24 24.80 1.49
CA ILE A 167 4.94 25.37 0.32
C ILE A 167 6.43 25.58 0.63
N ALA A 168 6.75 26.10 1.81
CA ALA A 168 8.15 26.30 2.23
C ALA A 168 8.90 24.95 2.30
N ARG A 169 8.28 23.92 2.86
CA ARG A 169 8.85 22.57 2.93
C ARG A 169 9.05 21.95 1.55
N ASP A 170 8.08 22.09 0.64
CA ASP A 170 8.18 21.58 -0.73
C ASP A 170 9.35 22.25 -1.47
N THR A 171 9.54 23.55 -1.25
CA THR A 171 10.65 24.30 -1.82
C THR A 171 11.99 23.72 -1.35
N ILE A 172 12.12 23.44 -0.06
CA ILE A 172 13.33 22.79 0.50
C ILE A 172 13.50 21.40 -0.12
N ASP A 173 12.45 20.56 -0.14
CA ASP A 173 12.54 19.18 -0.63
C ASP A 173 12.91 19.12 -2.13
N LYS A 174 12.43 20.06 -2.95
CA LYS A 174 12.73 20.16 -4.39
C LYS A 174 14.14 20.69 -4.68
N ASN A 175 14.67 21.55 -3.83
CA ASN A 175 15.95 22.23 -4.06
C ASN A 175 17.15 21.61 -3.30
N LYS A 176 16.99 20.43 -2.69
CA LYS A 176 18.10 19.71 -2.09
C LYS A 176 19.17 19.38 -3.12
N GLU A 177 20.42 19.59 -2.79
CA GLU A 177 21.56 19.24 -3.65
C GLU A 177 21.63 17.72 -3.89
N PHE A 178 21.28 16.93 -2.89
CA PHE A 178 21.27 15.45 -2.97
C PHE A 178 19.94 14.89 -2.49
N GLY A 179 19.30 14.04 -3.31
CA GLY A 179 18.01 13.43 -3.00
C GLY A 179 16.85 14.42 -3.01
N SER A 180 16.84 15.31 -4.02
CA SER A 180 15.71 16.22 -4.25
C SER A 180 14.44 15.47 -4.60
N LEU A 181 13.31 16.06 -4.22
CA LEU A 181 11.99 15.55 -4.61
C LEU A 181 11.78 15.77 -6.11
N THR A 182 11.91 14.69 -6.87
CA THR A 182 11.81 14.69 -8.34
C THR A 182 10.94 13.52 -8.79
N VAL A 183 10.14 13.72 -9.82
CA VAL A 183 9.34 12.65 -10.43
C VAL A 183 10.26 11.79 -11.29
N ALA A 184 10.39 10.50 -10.99
CA ALA A 184 11.12 9.58 -11.85
C ALA A 184 10.41 9.45 -13.22
N PRO A 185 11.15 9.38 -14.35
CA PRO A 185 10.55 9.36 -15.69
C PRO A 185 9.58 8.20 -15.92
N ASP A 186 9.80 7.08 -15.24
CA ASP A 186 9.02 5.84 -15.29
C ASP A 186 8.02 5.70 -14.14
N ALA A 187 7.87 6.70 -13.29
CA ALA A 187 6.92 6.66 -12.19
C ALA A 187 5.47 6.82 -12.66
N TYR A 188 4.58 6.01 -12.08
CA TYR A 188 3.15 6.21 -12.23
C TYR A 188 2.70 7.42 -11.39
N TYR A 189 2.42 8.53 -12.07
CA TYR A 189 2.01 9.79 -11.42
C TYR A 189 0.51 9.79 -11.12
N ILE A 190 0.15 10.15 -9.88
CA ILE A 190 -1.25 10.27 -9.45
C ILE A 190 -1.41 11.62 -8.73
N ASP A 191 -2.23 12.52 -9.29
CA ASP A 191 -2.73 13.68 -8.57
C ASP A 191 -3.89 13.24 -7.65
N THR A 192 -3.67 13.35 -6.35
CA THR A 192 -4.63 12.92 -5.32
C THR A 192 -5.50 14.07 -4.81
N SER A 193 -5.42 15.28 -5.40
CA SER A 193 -6.07 16.50 -4.87
C SER A 193 -7.56 16.32 -4.61
N TYR A 194 -8.25 15.59 -5.50
CA TYR A 194 -9.69 15.38 -5.47
C TYR A 194 -10.09 13.92 -5.32
N LEU A 195 -9.14 13.03 -5.05
CA LEU A 195 -9.39 11.60 -4.90
C LEU A 195 -9.59 11.23 -3.42
N THR A 196 -10.44 10.27 -3.19
CA THR A 196 -10.59 9.59 -1.90
C THR A 196 -9.39 8.63 -1.67
N ILE A 197 -9.24 8.18 -0.42
CA ILE A 197 -8.21 7.19 -0.07
C ILE A 197 -8.41 5.90 -0.88
N ASP A 198 -9.65 5.43 -0.99
CA ASP A 198 -9.99 4.21 -1.72
C ASP A 198 -9.66 4.32 -3.21
N GLU A 199 -9.98 5.45 -3.86
CA GLU A 199 -9.66 5.67 -5.27
C GLU A 199 -8.15 5.69 -5.52
N VAL A 200 -7.37 6.29 -4.62
CA VAL A 200 -5.90 6.29 -4.73
C VAL A 200 -5.36 4.89 -4.48
N TYR A 201 -5.86 4.19 -3.46
CA TYR A 201 -5.49 2.82 -3.14
C TYR A 201 -5.70 1.90 -4.34
N GLU A 202 -6.90 1.91 -4.94
CA GLU A 202 -7.22 1.07 -6.10
C GLU A 202 -6.28 1.35 -7.30
N LYS A 203 -6.00 2.62 -7.59
CA LYS A 203 -5.06 2.98 -8.66
C LYS A 203 -3.66 2.42 -8.40
N VAL A 204 -3.16 2.56 -7.17
CA VAL A 204 -1.84 2.07 -6.76
C VAL A 204 -1.81 0.54 -6.79
N TYR A 205 -2.79 -0.12 -6.19
CA TYR A 205 -2.87 -1.57 -6.12
C TYR A 205 -2.94 -2.21 -7.52
N ASN A 206 -3.81 -1.68 -8.39
CA ASN A 206 -3.93 -2.15 -9.77
C ASN A 206 -2.62 -1.98 -10.56
N LYS A 207 -1.88 -0.88 -10.35
CA LYS A 207 -0.56 -0.69 -10.98
C LYS A 207 0.44 -1.76 -10.54
N ILE A 208 0.46 -2.12 -9.26
CA ILE A 208 1.33 -3.17 -8.71
C ILE A 208 0.96 -4.54 -9.29
N GLN A 209 -0.33 -4.87 -9.34
CA GLN A 209 -0.80 -6.15 -9.89
C GLN A 209 -0.45 -6.33 -11.37
N LEU A 210 -0.53 -5.26 -12.15
CA LEU A 210 -0.14 -5.29 -13.57
C LEU A 210 1.36 -5.58 -13.72
N GLN A 211 2.19 -5.02 -12.86
CA GLN A 211 3.65 -5.24 -12.91
C GLN A 211 4.02 -6.65 -12.45
N GLY A 212 3.39 -7.17 -11.39
CA GLY A 212 3.60 -8.56 -10.94
C GLY A 212 3.30 -9.58 -12.04
N LYS A 213 2.19 -9.40 -12.76
CA LYS A 213 1.84 -10.27 -13.91
C LYS A 213 2.83 -10.19 -15.08
N HIS A 214 3.53 -9.08 -15.25
CA HIS A 214 4.59 -8.95 -16.25
C HIS A 214 5.87 -9.69 -15.82
N MET A 215 6.22 -9.63 -14.53
CA MET A 215 7.39 -10.34 -14.00
C MET A 215 7.22 -11.86 -14.08
N ASP A 216 6.02 -12.36 -13.75
CA ASP A 216 5.72 -13.79 -13.90
C ASP A 216 5.86 -14.28 -15.36
N LYS A 217 5.58 -13.41 -16.34
CA LYS A 217 5.76 -13.74 -17.77
C LYS A 217 7.21 -13.66 -18.23
N GLU A 218 8.02 -12.76 -17.71
CA GLU A 218 9.45 -12.65 -18.07
C GLU A 218 10.30 -13.77 -17.45
N VAL A 219 9.97 -14.21 -16.24
CA VAL A 219 10.60 -15.36 -15.58
C VAL A 219 10.30 -16.65 -16.38
N VAL A 220 9.08 -16.78 -16.91
CA VAL A 220 8.68 -17.93 -17.76
C VAL A 220 9.39 -17.94 -19.12
N MET A 221 9.86 -16.80 -19.64
CA MET A 221 10.60 -16.77 -20.91
C MET A 221 12.09 -17.13 -20.79
N ASN A 222 12.68 -17.07 -19.58
CA ASN A 222 14.11 -17.35 -19.38
C ASN A 222 14.43 -18.73 -18.81
N ASP A 223 13.43 -19.45 -18.27
CA ASP A 223 13.59 -20.83 -17.78
C ASP A 223 12.53 -21.73 -18.42
N SER A 224 12.69 -22.07 -19.69
CA SER A 224 11.84 -23.08 -20.35
C SER A 224 12.19 -24.48 -19.83
N ASN A 225 11.63 -24.86 -18.69
CA ASN A 225 11.55 -26.24 -18.26
C ASN A 225 10.25 -26.85 -18.82
N PRO A 226 10.30 -27.79 -19.79
CA PRO A 226 9.11 -28.34 -20.45
C PRO A 226 8.11 -29.04 -19.51
N PHE A 227 8.54 -29.34 -18.26
CA PHE A 227 7.72 -30.03 -17.28
C PHE A 227 6.78 -29.08 -16.50
N GLU A 228 7.15 -27.82 -16.29
CA GLU A 228 6.31 -26.85 -15.57
C GLU A 228 5.17 -26.29 -16.44
N GLU A 229 5.43 -26.12 -17.74
CA GLU A 229 4.42 -25.67 -18.70
C GLU A 229 3.22 -26.65 -18.78
N THR A 230 3.50 -27.96 -18.64
CA THR A 230 2.47 -29.01 -18.65
C THR A 230 1.60 -28.98 -17.39
N ILE A 231 2.17 -28.70 -16.20
CA ILE A 231 1.44 -28.68 -14.93
C ILE A 231 0.57 -27.40 -14.83
N GLN A 232 1.08 -26.25 -15.27
CA GLN A 232 0.34 -25.00 -15.26
C GLN A 232 -0.82 -25.00 -16.25
N THR A 233 -0.62 -25.57 -17.43
CA THR A 233 -1.69 -25.77 -18.43
C THR A 233 -2.75 -26.72 -17.92
N GLN A 234 -2.37 -27.82 -17.26
CA GLN A 234 -3.31 -28.77 -16.66
C GLN A 234 -4.08 -28.18 -15.49
N LEU A 235 -3.47 -27.33 -14.65
CA LEU A 235 -4.14 -26.61 -13.55
C LEU A 235 -5.11 -25.56 -14.09
N GLN A 236 -4.73 -24.85 -15.14
CA GLN A 236 -5.57 -23.85 -15.78
C GLN A 236 -6.76 -24.49 -16.52
N GLU A 237 -6.54 -25.62 -17.20
CA GLU A 237 -7.61 -26.41 -17.79
C GLU A 237 -8.52 -27.06 -16.74
N ALA A 238 -7.97 -27.54 -15.61
CA ALA A 238 -8.77 -28.06 -14.50
C ALA A 238 -9.61 -26.96 -13.82
N TYR A 239 -9.07 -25.75 -13.69
CA TYR A 239 -9.79 -24.58 -13.18
C TYR A 239 -10.90 -24.14 -14.14
N LEU A 240 -10.63 -24.10 -15.44
CA LEU A 240 -11.63 -23.79 -16.48
C LEU A 240 -12.71 -24.90 -16.57
N ARG A 241 -12.34 -26.17 -16.43
CA ARG A 241 -13.29 -27.30 -16.38
C ARG A 241 -14.21 -27.21 -15.15
N ASN A 242 -13.72 -26.75 -14.00
CA ASN A 242 -14.55 -26.55 -12.81
C ASN A 242 -15.55 -25.38 -12.97
N LEU A 243 -15.23 -24.36 -13.76
CA LEU A 243 -16.16 -23.27 -14.10
C LEU A 243 -17.26 -23.71 -15.10
N ASP A 244 -16.99 -24.73 -15.93
CA ASP A 244 -17.94 -25.29 -16.91
C ASP A 244 -18.83 -26.37 -16.32
N THR A 245 -18.59 -26.90 -15.13
CA THR A 245 -19.36 -28.03 -14.56
C THR A 245 -20.71 -27.64 -13.98
N VAL A 246 -20.98 -26.35 -13.79
CA VAL A 246 -22.30 -25.89 -13.34
C VAL A 246 -23.20 -25.72 -14.58
N THR A 247 -24.07 -26.68 -14.86
CA THR A 247 -24.99 -26.64 -16.00
C THR A 247 -26.37 -26.12 -15.58
N GLU A 248 -27.01 -25.33 -16.45
CA GLU A 248 -28.41 -24.90 -16.26
C GLU A 248 -29.35 -26.12 -16.18
N GLY A 249 -30.30 -26.07 -15.26
CA GLY A 249 -31.22 -27.18 -15.01
C GLY A 249 -30.72 -28.25 -14.06
N THR A 250 -29.55 -28.06 -13.40
CA THR A 250 -29.01 -28.99 -12.40
C THR A 250 -29.11 -28.47 -10.98
N LEU A 251 -29.17 -29.41 -10.03
CA LEU A 251 -29.03 -29.09 -8.60
C LEU A 251 -27.59 -28.83 -8.29
N VAL A 252 -27.33 -27.70 -7.62
CA VAL A 252 -26.01 -27.29 -7.19
C VAL A 252 -26.01 -26.97 -5.69
N GLU A 253 -24.94 -27.25 -5.03
CA GLU A 253 -24.71 -26.78 -3.64
C GLU A 253 -24.15 -25.36 -3.68
N GLY A 254 -24.81 -24.43 -2.98
CA GLY A 254 -24.38 -23.06 -2.85
C GLY A 254 -24.24 -22.63 -1.40
N LYS A 255 -23.39 -21.66 -1.16
CA LYS A 255 -23.16 -21.09 0.16
C LYS A 255 -23.96 -19.81 0.32
N VAL A 256 -24.71 -19.69 1.42
CA VAL A 256 -25.46 -18.47 1.73
C VAL A 256 -24.49 -17.34 2.10
N VAL A 257 -24.50 -16.27 1.31
CA VAL A 257 -23.62 -15.11 1.49
C VAL A 257 -24.34 -13.94 2.16
N GLN A 258 -25.66 -13.81 1.94
CA GLN A 258 -26.45 -12.76 2.55
C GLN A 258 -27.91 -13.19 2.74
N VAL A 259 -28.55 -12.72 3.80
CA VAL A 259 -29.98 -12.89 4.08
C VAL A 259 -30.57 -11.51 4.35
N THR A 260 -31.59 -11.13 3.58
CA THR A 260 -32.36 -9.89 3.72
C THR A 260 -33.77 -10.17 4.18
N SER A 261 -34.61 -9.16 4.33
CA SER A 261 -36.00 -9.29 4.75
C SER A 261 -36.89 -10.03 3.73
N ASP A 262 -36.48 -10.12 2.47
CA ASP A 262 -37.27 -10.65 1.35
C ASP A 262 -36.53 -11.70 0.52
N SER A 263 -35.20 -11.81 0.65
CA SER A 263 -34.36 -12.63 -0.22
C SER A 263 -33.16 -13.24 0.50
N VAL A 264 -32.71 -14.39 0.00
CA VAL A 264 -31.48 -15.06 0.37
C VAL A 264 -30.55 -15.06 -0.85
N PHE A 265 -29.32 -14.60 -0.67
CA PHE A 265 -28.29 -14.61 -1.72
C PHE A 265 -27.35 -15.80 -1.49
N VAL A 266 -27.12 -16.56 -2.56
CA VAL A 266 -26.38 -17.82 -2.52
C VAL A 266 -25.30 -17.80 -3.60
N ASP A 267 -24.05 -18.02 -3.20
CA ASP A 267 -22.95 -18.26 -4.12
C ASP A 267 -22.98 -19.72 -4.60
N VAL A 268 -23.22 -19.92 -5.87
CA VAL A 268 -23.32 -21.23 -6.53
C VAL A 268 -22.12 -21.50 -7.46
N GLY A 269 -21.01 -20.74 -7.32
CA GLY A 269 -19.81 -20.89 -8.16
C GLY A 269 -19.97 -20.34 -9.59
N THR A 270 -20.93 -19.45 -9.80
CA THR A 270 -21.10 -18.68 -11.05
C THR A 270 -20.47 -17.29 -10.91
N LYS A 271 -20.43 -16.49 -11.99
CA LYS A 271 -19.83 -15.13 -11.95
C LYS A 271 -20.57 -14.16 -11.02
N SER A 272 -21.81 -14.46 -10.68
CA SER A 272 -22.66 -13.64 -9.83
C SER A 272 -23.47 -14.51 -8.87
N GLU A 273 -23.80 -13.95 -7.72
CA GLU A 273 -24.65 -14.60 -6.72
C GLU A 273 -26.06 -14.83 -7.26
N GLY A 274 -26.67 -15.92 -6.85
CA GLY A 274 -28.07 -16.20 -7.16
C GLY A 274 -28.99 -15.69 -6.07
N ARG A 275 -30.16 -15.15 -6.44
CA ARG A 275 -31.17 -14.65 -5.52
C ARG A 275 -32.35 -15.61 -5.44
N ILE A 276 -32.80 -15.93 -4.20
CA ILE A 276 -33.96 -16.76 -3.90
C ILE A 276 -34.92 -15.98 -3.00
N ASP A 277 -36.23 -16.03 -3.28
CA ASP A 277 -37.23 -15.43 -2.40
C ASP A 277 -37.24 -16.19 -1.04
N ILE A 278 -37.26 -15.44 0.04
CA ILE A 278 -37.28 -16.00 1.41
C ILE A 278 -38.42 -16.99 1.64
N LYS A 279 -39.55 -16.85 0.90
CA LYS A 279 -40.73 -17.73 0.98
C LYS A 279 -40.50 -19.14 0.45
N GLU A 280 -39.42 -19.36 -0.31
CA GLU A 280 -39.03 -20.67 -0.78
C GLU A 280 -38.35 -21.52 0.33
N PHE A 281 -38.04 -20.93 1.45
CA PHE A 281 -37.40 -21.61 2.58
C PHE A 281 -38.41 -21.97 3.67
N THR A 282 -38.48 -23.24 4.03
CA THR A 282 -39.28 -23.73 5.18
C THR A 282 -38.62 -23.35 6.51
N THR A 283 -37.30 -23.32 6.54
CA THR A 283 -36.50 -22.84 7.67
C THR A 283 -35.47 -21.86 7.10
N LEU A 284 -35.39 -20.67 7.67
CA LEU A 284 -34.51 -19.61 7.19
C LEU A 284 -33.04 -20.00 7.42
N PRO A 285 -32.20 -20.04 6.40
CA PRO A 285 -30.78 -20.34 6.55
C PRO A 285 -30.03 -19.13 7.13
N LYS A 286 -28.87 -19.40 7.72
CA LYS A 286 -27.93 -18.37 8.18
C LYS A 286 -26.83 -18.15 7.17
N VAL A 287 -26.21 -16.98 7.21
CA VAL A 287 -25.02 -16.69 6.41
C VAL A 287 -23.93 -17.72 6.75
N GLY A 288 -23.39 -18.34 5.69
CA GLY A 288 -22.40 -19.41 5.82
C GLY A 288 -22.98 -20.84 5.67
N ASP A 289 -24.28 -21.02 5.76
CA ASP A 289 -24.92 -22.32 5.58
C ASP A 289 -24.82 -22.77 4.11
N THR A 290 -24.73 -24.09 3.89
CA THR A 290 -24.80 -24.70 2.55
C THR A 290 -26.24 -25.06 2.23
N VAL A 291 -26.73 -24.66 1.06
CA VAL A 291 -28.08 -24.95 0.57
C VAL A 291 -28.02 -25.56 -0.82
N THR A 292 -28.85 -26.57 -1.07
CA THR A 292 -29.02 -27.14 -2.42
C THR A 292 -30.07 -26.37 -3.17
N VAL A 293 -29.72 -25.87 -4.34
CA VAL A 293 -30.57 -25.04 -5.19
C VAL A 293 -30.55 -25.52 -6.63
N LEU A 294 -31.63 -25.27 -7.37
CA LEU A 294 -31.69 -25.54 -8.80
C LEU A 294 -31.19 -24.31 -9.56
N LEU A 295 -30.14 -24.44 -10.35
CA LEU A 295 -29.67 -23.38 -11.23
C LEU A 295 -30.56 -23.33 -12.49
N LEU A 296 -31.39 -22.32 -12.60
CA LEU A 296 -32.27 -22.13 -13.74
C LEU A 296 -31.56 -21.42 -14.89
N LYS A 297 -30.68 -20.47 -14.59
CA LYS A 297 -29.94 -19.72 -15.60
C LYS A 297 -28.64 -19.16 -15.02
N LYS A 298 -27.50 -19.31 -15.72
CA LYS A 298 -26.19 -18.85 -15.28
C LYS A 298 -26.10 -17.34 -15.25
N GLU A 299 -26.72 -16.63 -16.17
CA GLU A 299 -26.73 -15.18 -16.27
C GLU A 299 -28.05 -14.65 -16.83
N SER A 300 -28.71 -13.76 -16.10
CA SER A 300 -29.90 -13.04 -16.52
C SER A 300 -29.52 -11.78 -17.31
N ARG A 301 -30.52 -11.10 -17.91
CA ARG A 301 -30.32 -9.81 -18.60
C ARG A 301 -29.75 -8.72 -17.66
N ASN A 302 -29.84 -8.90 -16.34
CA ASN A 302 -29.36 -7.99 -15.31
C ASN A 302 -28.02 -8.46 -14.71
N GLY A 303 -27.36 -9.51 -15.23
CA GLY A 303 -26.09 -10.03 -14.75
C GLY A 303 -26.16 -10.92 -13.50
N GLU A 304 -27.38 -11.27 -13.01
CA GLU A 304 -27.57 -12.12 -11.83
C GLU A 304 -27.84 -13.57 -12.24
N SER A 305 -27.43 -14.54 -11.46
CA SER A 305 -27.78 -15.95 -11.63
C SER A 305 -29.20 -16.19 -11.13
N ILE A 306 -30.04 -16.89 -11.95
CA ILE A 306 -31.40 -17.27 -11.56
C ILE A 306 -31.34 -18.66 -10.94
N ILE A 307 -31.62 -18.74 -9.66
CA ILE A 307 -31.67 -19.97 -8.89
C ILE A 307 -33.02 -20.11 -8.17
N SER A 308 -33.43 -21.33 -7.86
CA SER A 308 -34.60 -21.59 -7.04
C SER A 308 -34.33 -22.71 -6.05
N LYS A 309 -34.97 -22.68 -4.89
CA LYS A 309 -34.91 -23.80 -3.96
C LYS A 309 -35.96 -24.83 -4.38
N GLN A 310 -35.51 -26.03 -4.71
CA GLN A 310 -36.42 -27.13 -4.95
C GLN A 310 -37.18 -27.49 -3.68
N LYS A 311 -38.50 -27.65 -3.77
CA LYS A 311 -39.35 -28.12 -2.68
C LYS A 311 -39.18 -29.61 -2.45
#